data_db2e1ab5492d074cdd009115603a0dc0
#
_entry.id   db2e1ab5492d074cdd009115603a0dc0
#
_cell.length_a   1.000
_cell.length_b   1.000
_cell.length_c   1.000
_cell.angle_alpha   90.00
_cell.angle_beta   90.00
_cell.angle_gamma   90.00
#
_symmetry.space_group_name_H-M   'P 1'
#
loop_
_entity.id
_entity.type
_entity.pdbx_description
1 polymer ?
#
loop_
_entity_poly.entity_id
_entity_poly.type
_entity_poly.pdbx_seq_one_letter_code
_entity_poly.pdbx_strand_id
1 'polypeptide(L)'
;MRNLTIYLAVTACLLATKMVAQDTFDERVRDIAQKIELVTKEEKALLKKEVDQVNKEVEEGKLTYKEGDAKKLQLAEIRSNNIETKVAQYELELKDIVQKKVDGKIKDPDTLKRFHFVWRSSSWKKDARKRDSIQHITSESRTTSQFVFAAGINNLVTDGAVANSDFRYMGSHFYEWGTAWNTRLAKNNNLLHLKYGISVMYNNLRATDNRLFVDNGNTTDLETSPVNMEDSRFRNVNLVVPVHLEFDFTPKREHDGKQIFKTHKTFRFGIGGYAGVNVKSKQIIKYELDGYKSREVTKGNFNVNDFVYGVSAYFGYSETSLYIKYDLNPMFKDNAIDQNNISLGIRFDLN
;
A
#
# COMPACT_ATOMS: atom_id res chain seq x y z
N MET A 1 -39.02 11.30 -35.22
CA MET A 1 -38.10 12.46 -35.08
C MET A 1 -37.69 12.75 -33.63
N ARG A 2 -38.50 12.44 -32.62
CA ARG A 2 -38.18 12.72 -31.21
C ARG A 2 -37.01 11.89 -30.64
N ASN A 3 -36.77 10.68 -31.17
CA ASN A 3 -35.65 9.83 -30.72
C ASN A 3 -34.31 10.21 -31.34
N LEU A 4 -34.30 10.81 -32.52
CA LEU A 4 -33.09 11.26 -33.21
C LEU A 4 -32.46 12.48 -32.50
N THR A 5 -33.28 13.40 -32.00
CA THR A 5 -32.83 14.55 -31.20
C THR A 5 -32.23 14.15 -29.86
N ILE A 6 -32.73 13.09 -29.22
CA ILE A 6 -32.17 12.56 -27.97
C ILE A 6 -30.82 11.91 -28.24
N TYR A 7 -30.68 11.11 -29.30
CA TYR A 7 -29.38 10.52 -29.67
C TYR A 7 -28.35 11.59 -30.07
N LEU A 8 -28.77 12.65 -30.75
CA LEU A 8 -27.90 13.77 -31.13
C LEU A 8 -27.48 14.58 -29.90
N ALA A 9 -28.36 14.78 -28.91
CA ALA A 9 -28.03 15.45 -27.67
C ALA A 9 -27.07 14.60 -26.79
N VAL A 10 -27.29 13.29 -26.70
CA VAL A 10 -26.40 12.39 -25.96
C VAL A 10 -25.02 12.27 -26.62
N THR A 11 -24.95 12.18 -27.96
CA THR A 11 -23.67 12.22 -28.68
C THR A 11 -22.97 13.56 -28.59
N ALA A 12 -23.70 14.69 -28.59
CA ALA A 12 -23.12 16.02 -28.38
C ALA A 12 -22.59 16.19 -26.94
N CYS A 13 -23.29 15.66 -25.92
CA CYS A 13 -22.79 15.61 -24.54
C CYS A 13 -21.55 14.73 -24.39
N LEU A 14 -21.50 13.57 -25.05
CA LEU A 14 -20.32 12.68 -25.04
C LEU A 14 -19.12 13.25 -25.80
N LEU A 15 -19.36 14.10 -26.81
CA LEU A 15 -18.30 14.83 -27.52
C LEU A 15 -17.84 16.06 -26.73
N ALA A 16 -18.73 16.73 -26.01
CA ALA A 16 -18.37 17.86 -25.16
C ALA A 16 -17.52 17.45 -23.93
N THR A 17 -17.69 16.22 -23.43
CA THR A 17 -16.87 15.71 -22.29
C THR A 17 -15.44 15.36 -22.71
N LYS A 18 -15.12 15.26 -24.01
CA LYS A 18 -13.74 15.06 -24.51
C LYS A 18 -12.97 16.37 -24.74
N MET A 19 -13.58 17.53 -24.63
CA MET A 19 -12.94 18.81 -24.97
C MET A 19 -12.35 19.60 -23.81
N VAL A 20 -12.36 19.11 -22.57
CA VAL A 20 -11.72 19.83 -21.44
C VAL A 20 -11.05 18.82 -20.48
N ALA A 21 -10.20 17.96 -21.00
CA ALA A 21 -9.18 17.34 -20.17
C ALA A 21 -7.89 18.16 -20.41
N GLN A 22 -7.74 19.27 -19.72
CA GLN A 22 -6.42 19.86 -19.52
C GLN A 22 -5.68 18.90 -18.59
N ASP A 23 -4.65 18.24 -19.14
CA ASP A 23 -3.75 17.41 -18.36
C ASP A 23 -3.24 18.21 -17.18
N THR A 24 -3.37 17.65 -15.99
CA THR A 24 -2.88 18.27 -14.76
C THR A 24 -1.36 18.36 -14.81
N PHE A 25 -0.77 19.26 -14.03
CA PHE A 25 0.68 19.35 -13.88
C PHE A 25 1.29 17.98 -13.57
N ASP A 26 0.69 17.25 -12.61
CA ASP A 26 1.18 15.94 -12.17
C ASP A 26 1.10 14.87 -13.27
N GLU A 27 0.08 14.91 -14.13
CA GLU A 27 -0.03 14.00 -15.27
C GLU A 27 1.05 14.27 -16.31
N ARG A 28 1.33 15.53 -16.63
CA ARG A 28 2.40 15.91 -17.59
C ARG A 28 3.78 15.55 -17.06
N VAL A 29 4.06 15.81 -15.79
CA VAL A 29 5.34 15.42 -15.17
C VAL A 29 5.51 13.91 -15.19
N ARG A 30 4.44 13.16 -14.90
CA ARG A 30 4.46 11.69 -14.93
C ARG A 30 4.69 11.14 -16.34
N ASP A 31 4.07 11.73 -17.35
CA ASP A 31 4.26 11.35 -18.76
C ASP A 31 5.73 11.55 -19.19
N ILE A 32 6.33 12.68 -18.83
CA ILE A 32 7.75 12.95 -19.11
C ILE A 32 8.65 11.94 -18.37
N ALA A 33 8.37 11.65 -17.10
CA ALA A 33 9.15 10.68 -16.35
C ALA A 33 9.07 9.27 -16.95
N GLN A 34 7.90 8.85 -17.44
CA GLN A 34 7.72 7.59 -18.16
C GLN A 34 8.50 7.56 -19.49
N LYS A 35 8.52 8.66 -20.24
CA LYS A 35 9.29 8.75 -21.48
C LYS A 35 10.80 8.63 -21.23
N ILE A 36 11.31 9.28 -20.20
CA ILE A 36 12.72 9.16 -19.79
C ILE A 36 13.06 7.72 -19.39
N GLU A 37 12.20 7.07 -18.60
CA GLU A 37 12.39 5.68 -18.22
C GLU A 37 12.39 4.73 -19.43
N LEU A 38 11.45 4.94 -20.36
CA LEU A 38 11.34 4.14 -21.58
C LEU A 38 12.60 4.25 -22.43
N VAL A 39 13.07 5.47 -22.72
CA VAL A 39 14.30 5.71 -23.48
C VAL A 39 15.50 5.05 -22.82
N THR A 40 15.63 5.20 -21.51
CA THR A 40 16.74 4.59 -20.75
C THR A 40 16.70 3.06 -20.84
N LYS A 41 15.51 2.47 -20.77
CA LYS A 41 15.30 1.03 -20.85
C LYS A 41 15.60 0.48 -22.26
N GLU A 42 15.18 1.20 -23.29
CA GLU A 42 15.43 0.84 -24.70
C GLU A 42 16.92 0.87 -25.03
N GLU A 43 17.63 1.95 -24.70
CA GLU A 43 19.07 2.08 -24.97
C GLU A 43 19.89 1.04 -24.18
N LYS A 44 19.53 0.73 -22.93
CA LYS A 44 20.13 -0.36 -22.15
C LYS A 44 19.88 -1.74 -22.77
N ALA A 45 18.68 -1.98 -23.31
CA ALA A 45 18.37 -3.23 -23.98
C ALA A 45 19.16 -3.39 -25.29
N LEU A 46 19.36 -2.30 -26.02
CA LEU A 46 20.20 -2.29 -27.21
C LEU A 46 21.67 -2.54 -26.86
N LEU A 47 22.19 -1.85 -25.83
CA LEU A 47 23.56 -2.07 -25.34
C LEU A 47 23.78 -3.53 -24.97
N LYS A 48 22.82 -4.15 -24.26
CA LYS A 48 22.93 -5.57 -23.89
C LYS A 48 23.05 -6.47 -25.09
N LYS A 49 22.22 -6.27 -26.13
CA LYS A 49 22.27 -7.06 -27.37
C LYS A 49 23.62 -6.89 -28.09
N GLU A 50 24.13 -5.67 -28.17
CA GLU A 50 25.41 -5.37 -28.82
C GLU A 50 26.58 -5.97 -28.04
N VAL A 51 26.57 -5.90 -26.72
CA VAL A 51 27.58 -6.53 -25.84
C VAL A 51 27.53 -8.06 -26.00
N ASP A 52 26.34 -8.67 -26.01
CA ASP A 52 26.19 -10.11 -26.25
C ASP A 52 26.73 -10.54 -27.62
N GLN A 53 26.57 -9.69 -28.65
CA GLN A 53 27.15 -9.93 -29.98
C GLN A 53 28.67 -9.85 -29.93
N VAL A 54 29.26 -8.85 -29.29
CA VAL A 54 30.71 -8.73 -29.10
C VAL A 54 31.29 -9.92 -28.35
N ASN A 55 30.60 -10.40 -27.30
CA ASN A 55 31.01 -11.59 -26.58
C ASN A 55 31.09 -12.84 -27.48
N LYS A 56 30.10 -13.03 -28.37
CA LYS A 56 30.13 -14.12 -29.36
C LYS A 56 31.28 -13.98 -30.34
N GLU A 57 31.57 -12.76 -30.81
CA GLU A 57 32.69 -12.51 -31.72
C GLU A 57 34.04 -12.83 -31.08
N VAL A 58 34.17 -12.60 -29.76
CA VAL A 58 35.36 -12.97 -28.99
C VAL A 58 35.44 -14.49 -28.80
N GLU A 59 34.32 -15.15 -28.47
CA GLU A 59 34.24 -16.62 -28.30
C GLU A 59 34.55 -17.38 -29.62
N GLU A 60 34.10 -16.82 -30.74
CA GLU A 60 34.37 -17.32 -32.11
C GLU A 60 35.81 -17.04 -32.59
N GLY A 61 36.61 -16.33 -31.81
CA GLY A 61 38.00 -15.99 -32.17
C GLY A 61 38.14 -14.90 -33.23
N LYS A 62 37.05 -14.17 -33.53
CA LYS A 62 37.05 -13.08 -34.51
C LYS A 62 37.67 -11.78 -33.96
N LEU A 63 37.61 -11.64 -32.64
CA LEU A 63 38.18 -10.53 -31.88
C LEU A 63 39.04 -11.04 -30.74
N THR A 64 40.11 -10.33 -30.44
CA THR A 64 40.86 -10.58 -29.19
C THR A 64 40.09 -10.03 -28.01
N TYR A 65 40.36 -10.54 -26.80
CA TYR A 65 39.73 -10.03 -25.54
C TYR A 65 39.91 -8.50 -25.39
N LYS A 66 41.09 -8.00 -25.71
CA LYS A 66 41.40 -6.56 -25.63
C LYS A 66 40.59 -5.71 -26.62
N GLU A 67 40.43 -6.17 -27.85
CA GLU A 67 39.60 -5.53 -28.85
C GLU A 67 38.11 -5.62 -28.52
N GLY A 68 37.65 -6.75 -27.96
CA GLY A 68 36.30 -6.92 -27.47
C GLY A 68 35.95 -5.93 -26.36
N ASP A 69 36.83 -5.76 -25.37
CA ASP A 69 36.61 -4.80 -24.26
C ASP A 69 36.64 -3.35 -24.75
N ALA A 70 37.54 -2.99 -25.68
CA ALA A 70 37.55 -1.65 -26.29
C ALA A 70 36.25 -1.37 -27.04
N LYS A 71 35.73 -2.35 -27.80
CA LYS A 71 34.48 -2.24 -28.56
C LYS A 71 33.26 -2.11 -27.64
N LYS A 72 33.20 -2.88 -26.50
CA LYS A 72 32.16 -2.74 -25.49
C LYS A 72 32.15 -1.36 -24.84
N LEU A 73 33.33 -0.81 -24.53
CA LEU A 73 33.45 0.54 -23.96
C LEU A 73 32.92 1.59 -24.94
N GLN A 74 33.31 1.49 -26.22
CA GLN A 74 32.83 2.40 -27.27
C GLN A 74 31.28 2.30 -27.43
N LEU A 75 30.72 1.11 -27.42
CA LEU A 75 29.26 0.92 -27.50
C LEU A 75 28.56 1.51 -26.29
N ALA A 76 29.13 1.35 -25.08
CA ALA A 76 28.59 1.95 -23.85
C ALA A 76 28.59 3.48 -23.91
N GLU A 77 29.67 4.09 -24.41
CA GLU A 77 29.79 5.54 -24.62
C GLU A 77 28.74 6.06 -25.60
N ILE A 78 28.57 5.39 -26.75
CA ILE A 78 27.56 5.75 -27.74
C ILE A 78 26.15 5.69 -27.13
N ARG A 79 25.82 4.64 -26.38
CA ARG A 79 24.51 4.50 -25.75
C ARG A 79 24.29 5.51 -24.64
N SER A 80 25.34 5.84 -23.87
CA SER A 80 25.28 6.90 -22.86
C SER A 80 24.97 8.26 -23.48
N ASN A 81 25.69 8.62 -24.54
CA ASN A 81 25.45 9.87 -25.28
C ASN A 81 24.05 9.94 -25.89
N ASN A 82 23.53 8.82 -26.40
CA ASN A 82 22.17 8.75 -26.89
C ASN A 82 21.14 8.98 -25.79
N ILE A 83 21.33 8.37 -24.59
CA ILE A 83 20.48 8.60 -23.43
C ILE A 83 20.52 10.07 -23.03
N GLU A 84 21.72 10.66 -22.85
CA GLU A 84 21.88 12.06 -22.47
C GLU A 84 21.21 13.02 -23.45
N THR A 85 21.39 12.80 -24.74
CA THR A 85 20.78 13.65 -25.78
C THR A 85 19.25 13.59 -25.76
N LYS A 86 18.68 12.38 -25.63
CA LYS A 86 17.23 12.20 -25.57
C LYS A 86 16.64 12.71 -24.27
N VAL A 87 17.31 12.49 -23.14
CA VAL A 87 16.86 12.94 -21.81
C VAL A 87 16.93 14.47 -21.73
N ALA A 88 17.97 15.12 -22.28
CA ALA A 88 18.07 16.58 -22.30
C ALA A 88 16.85 17.26 -22.96
N GLN A 89 16.25 16.65 -23.98
CA GLN A 89 15.04 17.16 -24.59
C GLN A 89 13.85 17.12 -23.64
N TYR A 90 13.69 16.03 -22.89
CA TYR A 90 12.63 15.88 -21.89
C TYR A 90 12.84 16.77 -20.66
N GLU A 91 14.09 17.03 -20.29
CA GLU A 91 14.42 18.00 -19.22
C GLU A 91 14.05 19.43 -19.60
N LEU A 92 14.22 19.82 -20.85
CA LEU A 92 13.76 21.11 -21.37
C LEU A 92 12.24 21.21 -21.34
N GLU A 93 11.53 20.15 -21.74
CA GLU A 93 10.08 20.08 -21.67
C GLU A 93 9.59 20.17 -20.22
N LEU A 94 10.24 19.46 -19.29
CA LEU A 94 9.94 19.51 -17.88
C LEU A 94 10.14 20.93 -17.30
N LYS A 95 11.26 21.58 -17.68
CA LYS A 95 11.55 22.95 -17.26
C LYS A 95 10.48 23.94 -17.75
N ASP A 96 10.00 23.80 -18.98
CA ASP A 96 8.93 24.63 -19.53
C ASP A 96 7.59 24.42 -18.79
N ILE A 97 7.27 23.16 -18.46
CA ILE A 97 6.06 22.85 -17.68
C ILE A 97 6.13 23.41 -16.27
N VAL A 98 7.29 23.29 -15.60
CA VAL A 98 7.52 23.86 -14.26
C VAL A 98 7.40 25.39 -14.33
N GLN A 99 7.99 26.04 -15.35
CA GLN A 99 7.89 27.47 -15.52
C GLN A 99 6.44 27.91 -15.74
N LYS A 100 5.68 27.21 -16.58
CA LYS A 100 4.25 27.47 -16.80
C LYS A 100 3.41 27.32 -15.53
N LYS A 101 3.79 26.42 -14.63
CA LYS A 101 3.15 26.28 -13.31
C LYS A 101 3.47 27.46 -12.39
N VAL A 102 4.75 27.85 -12.33
CA VAL A 102 5.18 29.03 -11.57
C VAL A 102 4.51 30.31 -12.07
N ASP A 103 4.37 30.47 -13.37
CA ASP A 103 3.69 31.59 -14.01
C ASP A 103 2.15 31.56 -13.84
N GLY A 104 1.59 30.54 -13.16
CA GLY A 104 0.14 30.39 -12.96
C GLY A 104 -0.63 30.03 -14.24
N LYS A 105 0.04 29.64 -15.32
CA LYS A 105 -0.58 29.26 -16.60
C LYS A 105 -1.16 27.84 -16.59
N ILE A 106 -0.68 26.98 -15.69
CA ILE A 106 -1.25 25.65 -15.40
C ILE A 106 -2.00 25.75 -14.09
N LYS A 107 -3.32 25.72 -14.15
CA LYS A 107 -4.20 25.65 -12.97
C LYS A 107 -4.44 24.19 -12.67
N ASP A 108 -3.82 23.67 -11.60
CA ASP A 108 -4.25 22.38 -11.07
C ASP A 108 -5.70 22.51 -10.59
N PRO A 109 -6.57 21.54 -10.88
CA PRO A 109 -7.84 21.48 -10.19
C PRO A 109 -7.53 21.33 -8.71
N ASP A 110 -7.93 22.35 -7.94
CA ASP A 110 -7.73 22.46 -6.49
C ASP A 110 -8.15 21.15 -5.81
N THR A 111 -7.22 20.25 -5.54
CA THR A 111 -7.46 19.00 -4.80
C THR A 111 -7.96 19.28 -3.39
N LEU A 112 -7.74 20.46 -2.86
CA LEU A 112 -8.31 20.94 -1.59
C LEU A 112 -9.80 21.30 -1.70
N LYS A 113 -10.33 21.62 -2.88
CA LYS A 113 -11.77 21.88 -3.05
C LYS A 113 -12.60 20.60 -3.14
N ARG A 114 -12.03 19.45 -3.41
CA ARG A 114 -12.75 18.16 -3.41
C ARG A 114 -13.25 17.76 -2.01
N PHE A 115 -12.56 18.19 -0.95
CA PHE A 115 -13.01 17.96 0.42
C PHE A 115 -13.95 19.07 0.94
N HIS A 116 -13.93 20.28 0.36
CA HIS A 116 -14.76 21.40 0.81
C HIS A 116 -16.08 21.60 0.04
N PHE A 117 -16.25 20.95 -1.12
CA PHE A 117 -17.43 21.15 -1.95
C PHE A 117 -18.70 20.44 -1.44
N VAL A 118 -18.59 19.57 -0.44
CA VAL A 118 -19.75 18.87 0.13
C VAL A 118 -20.56 19.76 1.10
N TRP A 119 -20.16 20.98 1.40
CA TRP A 119 -20.76 21.75 2.52
C TRP A 119 -21.51 23.02 2.17
N ARG A 120 -21.85 23.30 0.93
CA ARG A 120 -22.52 24.57 0.63
C ARG A 120 -23.58 24.57 -0.48
N SER A 121 -24.59 23.70 -0.35
CA SER A 121 -25.85 23.92 -1.04
C SER A 121 -27.02 23.61 -0.11
N SER A 122 -27.96 24.55 0.00
CA SER A 122 -29.14 24.42 0.86
C SER A 122 -30.11 23.30 0.42
N SER A 123 -30.01 22.86 -0.84
CA SER A 123 -30.73 21.69 -1.35
C SER A 123 -30.16 20.38 -0.81
N TRP A 124 -28.84 20.26 -0.68
CA TRP A 124 -28.18 19.09 -0.13
C TRP A 124 -28.51 18.87 1.35
N LYS A 125 -28.70 19.93 2.12
CA LYS A 125 -29.12 19.80 3.54
C LYS A 125 -30.52 19.19 3.69
N LYS A 126 -31.45 19.47 2.76
CA LYS A 126 -32.78 18.84 2.79
C LYS A 126 -32.71 17.35 2.38
N ASP A 127 -31.88 17.04 1.37
CA ASP A 127 -31.70 15.66 0.90
C ASP A 127 -30.88 14.84 1.89
N ALA A 128 -29.85 15.41 2.53
CA ALA A 128 -29.10 14.75 3.60
C ALA A 128 -30.00 14.46 4.81
N ARG A 129 -30.79 15.42 5.29
CA ARG A 129 -31.75 15.18 6.38
C ARG A 129 -32.82 14.15 6.02
N LYS A 130 -33.25 14.14 4.77
CA LYS A 130 -34.21 13.13 4.28
C LYS A 130 -33.56 11.74 4.18
N ARG A 131 -32.31 11.66 3.73
CA ARG A 131 -31.51 10.41 3.75
C ARG A 131 -31.23 9.96 5.18
N ASP A 132 -30.84 10.85 6.07
CA ASP A 132 -30.61 10.52 7.48
C ASP A 132 -31.91 10.02 8.14
N SER A 133 -33.05 10.65 7.90
CA SER A 133 -34.34 10.18 8.43
C SER A 133 -34.77 8.84 7.84
N ILE A 134 -34.53 8.59 6.55
CA ILE A 134 -34.78 7.31 5.90
C ILE A 134 -33.80 6.23 6.41
N GLN A 135 -32.52 6.56 6.58
CA GLN A 135 -31.55 5.64 7.16
C GLN A 135 -31.90 5.23 8.59
N HIS A 136 -32.51 6.12 9.37
CA HIS A 136 -32.97 5.78 10.72
C HIS A 136 -34.16 4.82 10.76
N ILE A 137 -34.95 4.77 9.68
CA ILE A 137 -36.20 4.00 9.57
C ILE A 137 -35.98 2.67 8.84
N THR A 138 -34.93 2.53 8.04
CA THR A 138 -34.66 1.30 7.28
C THR A 138 -33.66 0.40 7.99
N SER A 139 -33.96 -0.89 8.03
CA SER A 139 -33.05 -1.92 8.52
C SER A 139 -31.89 -2.11 7.55
N GLU A 140 -30.70 -2.31 8.07
CA GLU A 140 -29.56 -2.76 7.27
C GLU A 140 -29.76 -4.19 6.77
N SER A 141 -29.11 -4.52 5.65
CA SER A 141 -29.10 -5.88 5.14
C SER A 141 -28.48 -6.85 6.17
N ARG A 142 -28.80 -8.13 6.09
CA ARG A 142 -28.25 -9.14 6.99
C ARG A 142 -26.73 -9.22 6.92
N THR A 143 -26.17 -8.97 5.74
CA THR A 143 -24.74 -8.85 5.50
C THR A 143 -24.45 -7.44 5.02
N THR A 144 -23.55 -6.75 5.69
CA THR A 144 -23.03 -5.43 5.31
C THR A 144 -21.57 -5.56 4.88
N SER A 145 -21.14 -4.75 3.92
CA SER A 145 -19.74 -4.64 3.53
C SER A 145 -19.13 -3.43 4.20
N GLN A 146 -17.87 -3.54 4.63
CA GLN A 146 -17.16 -2.51 5.39
C GLN A 146 -15.74 -2.39 4.87
N PHE A 147 -15.25 -1.17 4.76
CA PHE A 147 -13.83 -0.93 4.57
C PHE A 147 -13.16 -0.96 5.94
N VAL A 148 -12.11 -1.76 6.06
CA VAL A 148 -11.33 -1.91 7.29
C VAL A 148 -10.00 -1.20 7.12
N PHE A 149 -9.66 -0.37 8.10
CA PHE A 149 -8.34 0.21 8.24
C PHE A 149 -7.87 0.05 9.69
N ALA A 150 -6.63 -0.43 9.88
CA ALA A 150 -6.02 -0.48 11.20
C ALA A 150 -4.57 -0.02 11.15
N ALA A 151 -4.12 0.62 12.21
CA ALA A 151 -2.75 1.06 12.36
C ALA A 151 -2.34 1.03 13.83
N GLY A 152 -1.07 0.78 14.10
CA GLY A 152 -0.54 0.75 15.46
C GLY A 152 0.92 0.33 15.50
N ILE A 153 1.34 -0.05 16.69
CA ILE A 153 2.69 -0.57 16.93
C ILE A 153 2.70 -2.09 16.76
N ASN A 154 3.82 -2.61 16.27
CA ASN A 154 4.08 -4.06 16.27
C ASN A 154 5.48 -4.34 16.76
N ASN A 155 5.68 -5.56 17.22
CA ASN A 155 6.98 -6.02 17.68
C ASN A 155 7.07 -7.54 17.56
N LEU A 156 8.23 -8.11 17.82
CA LEU A 156 8.40 -9.55 17.92
C LEU A 156 8.43 -9.99 19.40
N VAL A 157 7.84 -11.12 19.63
CA VAL A 157 7.97 -11.86 20.89
C VAL A 157 9.07 -12.88 20.69
N THR A 158 10.15 -12.77 21.44
CA THR A 158 11.33 -13.64 21.41
C THR A 158 11.50 -14.25 22.80
N ASP A 159 11.55 -15.56 22.92
CA ASP A 159 11.62 -16.27 24.20
C ASP A 159 10.57 -15.81 25.24
N GLY A 160 9.36 -15.50 24.79
CA GLY A 160 8.28 -15.02 25.65
C GLY A 160 8.38 -13.54 26.06
N ALA A 161 9.44 -12.82 25.67
CA ALA A 161 9.61 -11.40 25.93
C ALA A 161 9.25 -10.57 24.69
N VAL A 162 8.38 -9.56 24.87
CA VAL A 162 8.04 -8.64 23.79
C VAL A 162 9.23 -7.71 23.52
N ALA A 163 9.61 -7.62 22.24
CA ALA A 163 10.75 -6.85 21.73
C ALA A 163 12.12 -7.30 22.24
N ASN A 164 12.24 -7.85 23.42
CA ASN A 164 13.49 -8.28 24.07
C ASN A 164 14.68 -7.33 23.82
N SER A 165 14.44 -6.02 23.82
CA SER A 165 15.39 -4.95 23.44
C SER A 165 15.88 -4.98 21.98
N ASP A 166 15.40 -5.89 21.14
CA ASP A 166 15.83 -6.03 19.74
C ASP A 166 15.18 -5.01 18.81
N PHE A 167 13.97 -4.56 19.14
CA PHE A 167 13.20 -3.67 18.29
C PHE A 167 12.65 -2.47 19.06
N ARG A 168 12.63 -1.33 18.39
CA ARG A 168 12.12 -0.07 18.95
C ARG A 168 10.59 -0.13 19.03
N TYR A 169 10.02 0.09 20.21
CA TYR A 169 8.56 0.11 20.39
C TYR A 169 7.86 1.17 19.53
N MET A 170 8.33 2.41 19.58
CA MET A 170 7.74 3.53 18.80
C MET A 170 8.26 3.63 17.37
N GLY A 171 9.16 2.76 16.97
CA GLY A 171 9.72 2.73 15.62
C GLY A 171 9.15 1.63 14.73
N SER A 172 8.58 0.61 15.35
CA SER A 172 7.99 -0.55 14.68
C SER A 172 6.47 -0.41 14.65
N HIS A 173 5.86 -0.49 13.46
CA HIS A 173 4.43 -0.26 13.29
C HIS A 173 3.82 -1.12 12.22
N PHE A 174 2.55 -1.45 12.41
CA PHE A 174 1.75 -2.13 11.42
C PHE A 174 0.70 -1.22 10.80
N TYR A 175 0.32 -1.57 9.58
CA TYR A 175 -0.84 -1.04 8.88
C TYR A 175 -1.60 -2.20 8.26
N GLU A 176 -2.91 -2.17 8.34
CA GLU A 176 -3.78 -3.14 7.72
C GLU A 176 -4.94 -2.41 7.05
N TRP A 177 -5.27 -2.80 5.83
CA TRP A 177 -6.45 -2.29 5.13
C TRP A 177 -7.04 -3.37 4.24
N GLY A 178 -8.37 -3.34 4.12
CA GLY A 178 -9.07 -4.34 3.35
C GLY A 178 -10.57 -4.14 3.36
N THR A 179 -11.26 -5.16 2.89
CA THR A 179 -12.73 -5.21 2.88
C THR A 179 -13.19 -6.37 3.75
N ALA A 180 -14.18 -6.12 4.59
CA ALA A 180 -14.82 -7.14 5.39
C ALA A 180 -16.34 -7.17 5.16
N TRP A 181 -16.90 -8.34 5.28
CA TRP A 181 -18.34 -8.58 5.33
C TRP A 181 -18.73 -8.93 6.74
N ASN A 182 -19.77 -8.27 7.24
CA ASN A 182 -20.32 -8.48 8.57
C ASN A 182 -21.72 -9.07 8.42
N THR A 183 -21.89 -10.34 8.75
CA THR A 183 -23.13 -11.09 8.59
C THR A 183 -23.76 -11.37 9.96
N ARG A 184 -24.96 -10.81 10.19
CA ARG A 184 -25.74 -11.10 11.38
C ARG A 184 -26.22 -12.55 11.35
N LEU A 185 -25.88 -13.34 12.37
CA LEU A 185 -26.19 -14.78 12.43
C LEU A 185 -27.66 -15.03 12.80
N ALA A 186 -28.19 -14.32 13.77
CA ALA A 186 -29.57 -14.48 14.22
C ALA A 186 -30.54 -13.58 13.43
N LYS A 187 -31.74 -14.08 13.10
CA LYS A 187 -32.77 -13.28 12.39
C LYS A 187 -33.31 -12.13 13.24
N ASN A 188 -33.55 -12.36 14.51
CA ASN A 188 -34.27 -11.44 15.40
C ASN A 188 -33.37 -10.84 16.50
N ASN A 189 -32.08 -11.08 16.44
CA ASN A 189 -31.11 -10.58 17.40
C ASN A 189 -29.89 -10.03 16.70
N ASN A 190 -29.40 -8.90 17.18
CA ASN A 190 -28.24 -8.18 16.63
C ASN A 190 -26.93 -8.51 17.34
N LEU A 191 -26.96 -9.36 18.36
CA LEU A 191 -25.78 -9.57 19.21
C LEU A 191 -24.65 -10.30 18.48
N LEU A 192 -24.95 -11.31 17.67
CA LEU A 192 -23.93 -12.21 17.12
C LEU A 192 -23.79 -12.06 15.63
N HIS A 193 -22.56 -11.74 15.20
CA HIS A 193 -22.18 -11.57 13.80
C HIS A 193 -20.97 -12.43 13.46
N LEU A 194 -20.92 -12.91 12.22
CA LEU A 194 -19.72 -13.44 11.60
C LEU A 194 -19.12 -12.38 10.70
N LYS A 195 -17.89 -11.99 11.00
CA LYS A 195 -17.14 -11.01 10.24
C LYS A 195 -15.95 -11.68 9.56
N TYR A 196 -15.88 -11.56 8.26
CA TYR A 196 -14.83 -12.16 7.43
C TYR A 196 -14.45 -11.23 6.29
N GLY A 197 -13.23 -11.37 5.76
CA GLY A 197 -12.80 -10.44 4.74
C GLY A 197 -11.47 -10.81 4.09
N ILE A 198 -10.90 -9.84 3.39
CA ILE A 198 -9.57 -9.89 2.80
C ILE A 198 -8.86 -8.60 3.16
N SER A 199 -7.64 -8.70 3.69
CA SER A 199 -6.83 -7.55 4.09
C SER A 199 -5.39 -7.69 3.62
N VAL A 200 -4.76 -6.56 3.33
CA VAL A 200 -3.31 -6.45 3.15
C VAL A 200 -2.73 -5.90 4.46
N MET A 201 -1.80 -6.64 5.02
CA MET A 201 -1.16 -6.33 6.30
C MET A 201 0.32 -6.01 6.08
N TYR A 202 0.75 -4.87 6.59
CA TYR A 202 2.13 -4.38 6.55
C TYR A 202 2.70 -4.38 7.96
N ASN A 203 3.71 -5.18 8.21
CA ASN A 203 4.46 -5.19 9.46
C ASN A 203 5.84 -4.60 9.24
N ASN A 204 6.17 -3.55 9.97
CA ASN A 204 7.46 -2.89 9.90
C ASN A 204 8.16 -3.04 11.24
N LEU A 205 9.38 -3.57 11.22
CA LEU A 205 10.25 -3.72 12.38
C LEU A 205 11.43 -2.76 12.25
N ARG A 206 11.79 -2.09 13.33
CA ARG A 206 12.96 -1.24 13.41
C ARG A 206 13.88 -1.76 14.52
N ALA A 207 15.03 -2.30 14.11
CA ALA A 207 16.01 -2.83 15.05
C ALA A 207 16.64 -1.72 15.91
N THR A 208 17.10 -2.11 17.10
CA THR A 208 17.95 -1.30 18.00
C THR A 208 19.42 -1.51 17.68
N ASP A 209 20.30 -0.75 18.32
CA ASP A 209 21.76 -0.96 18.36
C ASP A 209 22.43 -1.03 17.00
N ASN A 210 21.95 -0.21 16.05
CA ASN A 210 22.49 -0.14 14.69
C ASN A 210 22.53 -1.49 13.98
N ARG A 211 21.50 -2.35 14.22
CA ARG A 211 21.40 -3.70 13.65
C ARG A 211 20.47 -3.74 12.44
N LEU A 212 20.72 -4.72 11.60
CA LEU A 212 19.92 -5.04 10.41
C LEU A 212 19.77 -6.55 10.29
N PHE A 213 18.76 -6.98 9.53
CA PHE A 213 18.57 -8.39 9.23
C PHE A 213 19.52 -8.82 8.12
N VAL A 214 20.24 -9.90 8.35
CA VAL A 214 21.14 -10.53 7.38
C VAL A 214 20.65 -11.93 7.08
N ASP A 215 20.51 -12.22 5.80
CA ASP A 215 20.19 -13.54 5.29
C ASP A 215 21.48 -14.39 5.25
N ASN A 216 21.60 -15.35 6.16
CA ASN A 216 22.73 -16.26 6.30
C ASN A 216 22.49 -17.60 5.60
N GLY A 217 21.66 -17.60 4.55
CA GLY A 217 21.29 -18.78 3.77
C GLY A 217 20.04 -19.45 4.33
N ASN A 218 20.12 -20.24 5.38
CA ASN A 218 18.95 -20.91 5.97
C ASN A 218 18.30 -20.12 7.12
N THR A 219 19.05 -19.20 7.74
CA THR A 219 18.59 -18.38 8.87
C THR A 219 18.65 -16.90 8.55
N THR A 220 17.90 -16.10 9.27
CA THR A 220 17.95 -14.63 9.17
C THR A 220 18.17 -14.05 10.56
N ASP A 221 19.32 -13.44 10.76
CA ASP A 221 19.78 -12.97 12.05
C ASP A 221 19.91 -11.43 12.09
N LEU A 222 19.93 -10.86 13.31
CA LEU A 222 20.21 -9.46 13.51
C LEU A 222 21.71 -9.25 13.70
N GLU A 223 22.34 -8.55 12.77
CA GLU A 223 23.77 -8.22 12.83
C GLU A 223 24.01 -6.71 12.93
N THR A 224 25.08 -6.32 13.58
CA THR A 224 25.47 -4.91 13.70
C THR A 224 26.02 -4.42 12.36
N SER A 225 25.47 -3.31 11.86
CA SER A 225 25.94 -2.69 10.63
C SER A 225 27.32 -2.07 10.81
N PRO A 226 28.22 -2.20 9.84
CA PRO A 226 29.52 -1.52 9.86
C PRO A 226 29.37 0.01 9.68
N VAL A 227 28.23 0.46 9.17
CA VAL A 227 27.93 1.89 8.95
C VAL A 227 26.86 2.32 9.95
N ASN A 228 26.98 3.54 10.47
CA ASN A 228 25.97 4.09 11.37
C ASN A 228 24.69 4.44 10.57
N MET A 229 23.60 3.75 10.89
CA MET A 229 22.32 3.89 10.19
C MET A 229 21.41 4.93 10.88
N GLU A 230 20.88 5.86 10.10
CA GLU A 230 19.79 6.74 10.56
C GLU A 230 18.47 5.97 10.75
N ASP A 231 18.21 5.02 9.86
CA ASP A 231 16.98 4.22 9.86
C ASP A 231 17.24 2.83 9.26
N SER A 232 16.80 1.80 9.96
CA SER A 232 16.80 0.42 9.46
C SER A 232 15.41 -0.14 9.65
N ARG A 233 14.73 -0.53 8.56
CA ARG A 233 13.37 -1.08 8.62
C ARG A 233 13.27 -2.37 7.85
N PHE A 234 12.80 -3.39 8.52
CA PHE A 234 12.38 -4.62 7.89
C PHE A 234 10.86 -4.62 7.70
N ARG A 235 10.39 -4.85 6.50
CA ARG A 235 8.96 -4.82 6.16
C ARG A 235 8.51 -6.12 5.54
N ASN A 236 7.49 -6.73 6.15
CA ASN A 236 6.71 -7.83 5.59
C ASN A 236 5.34 -7.32 5.13
N VAL A 237 4.90 -7.83 4.00
CA VAL A 237 3.58 -7.58 3.43
C VAL A 237 2.87 -8.91 3.27
N ASN A 238 1.76 -9.07 3.96
CA ASN A 238 0.96 -10.29 3.95
C ASN A 238 -0.43 -10.01 3.39
N LEU A 239 -0.95 -10.93 2.59
CA LEU A 239 -2.35 -10.97 2.18
C LEU A 239 -3.06 -11.97 3.10
N VAL A 240 -4.03 -11.51 3.87
CA VAL A 240 -4.67 -12.32 4.91
C VAL A 240 -6.20 -12.33 4.77
N VAL A 241 -6.80 -13.42 5.22
CA VAL A 241 -8.24 -13.61 5.36
C VAL A 241 -8.55 -13.63 6.87
N PRO A 242 -9.00 -12.50 7.45
CA PRO A 242 -9.46 -12.46 8.82
C PRO A 242 -10.87 -13.05 8.94
N VAL A 243 -11.12 -13.77 10.05
CA VAL A 243 -12.44 -14.29 10.43
C VAL A 243 -12.65 -14.05 11.91
N HIS A 244 -13.72 -13.34 12.28
CA HIS A 244 -14.05 -13.00 13.66
C HIS A 244 -15.51 -13.33 13.99
N LEU A 245 -15.73 -13.79 15.18
CA LEU A 245 -17.04 -13.78 15.80
C LEU A 245 -17.18 -12.43 16.53
N GLU A 246 -18.12 -11.59 16.09
CA GLU A 246 -18.36 -10.26 16.63
C GLU A 246 -19.63 -10.24 17.47
N PHE A 247 -19.54 -9.69 18.65
CA PHE A 247 -20.67 -9.38 19.53
C PHE A 247 -20.96 -7.88 19.40
N ASP A 248 -22.06 -7.54 18.70
CA ASP A 248 -22.52 -6.16 18.54
C ASP A 248 -23.69 -5.87 19.48
N PHE A 249 -23.45 -5.00 20.45
CA PHE A 249 -24.44 -4.62 21.46
C PHE A 249 -25.41 -3.54 20.99
N THR A 250 -25.42 -3.22 19.70
CA THR A 250 -26.36 -2.26 19.11
C THR A 250 -27.80 -2.76 19.28
N PRO A 251 -28.67 -2.02 19.98
CA PRO A 251 -30.04 -2.47 20.23
C PRO A 251 -30.85 -2.46 18.93
N LYS A 252 -31.70 -3.45 18.77
CA LYS A 252 -32.72 -3.41 17.76
C LYS A 252 -33.72 -2.30 18.05
N ARG A 253 -34.23 -1.65 17.01
CA ARG A 253 -35.31 -0.66 17.10
C ARG A 253 -36.58 -1.24 16.46
N GLU A 254 -37.70 -0.67 16.78
CA GLU A 254 -38.98 -1.00 16.16
C GLU A 254 -39.63 0.27 15.60
N HIS A 255 -40.11 0.19 14.39
CA HIS A 255 -40.86 1.27 13.72
C HIS A 255 -41.94 0.66 12.86
N ASP A 256 -43.19 1.07 13.06
CA ASP A 256 -44.38 0.58 12.38
C ASP A 256 -44.51 -0.98 12.40
N GLY A 257 -44.23 -1.59 13.57
CA GLY A 257 -44.28 -3.04 13.77
C GLY A 257 -43.16 -3.82 13.07
N LYS A 258 -42.18 -3.15 12.43
CA LYS A 258 -41.03 -3.77 11.80
C LYS A 258 -39.76 -3.59 12.63
N GLN A 259 -39.01 -4.67 12.80
CA GLN A 259 -37.73 -4.61 13.49
C GLN A 259 -36.65 -3.99 12.56
N ILE A 260 -35.93 -2.99 13.09
CA ILE A 260 -34.85 -2.29 12.43
C ILE A 260 -33.55 -2.71 13.09
N PHE A 261 -32.63 -3.23 12.30
CA PHE A 261 -31.31 -3.63 12.72
C PHE A 261 -30.27 -2.66 12.14
N LYS A 262 -29.37 -2.21 12.99
CA LYS A 262 -28.20 -1.40 12.65
C LYS A 262 -26.95 -2.08 13.21
N THR A 263 -25.82 -1.91 12.57
CA THR A 263 -24.53 -2.41 13.06
C THR A 263 -23.67 -1.26 13.56
N HIS A 264 -22.81 -1.54 14.52
CA HIS A 264 -21.77 -0.63 15.01
C HIS A 264 -22.29 0.74 15.47
N LYS A 265 -23.39 0.75 16.26
CA LYS A 265 -23.87 2.02 16.88
C LYS A 265 -23.57 2.12 18.35
N THR A 266 -23.07 1.04 18.97
CA THR A 266 -22.69 0.99 20.39
C THR A 266 -21.39 0.22 20.57
N PHE A 267 -21.18 -0.36 21.76
CA PHE A 267 -20.03 -1.22 22.03
C PHE A 267 -20.08 -2.48 21.20
N ARG A 268 -18.90 -2.96 20.83
CA ARG A 268 -18.70 -4.22 20.13
C ARG A 268 -17.40 -4.89 20.54
N PHE A 269 -17.41 -6.19 20.53
CA PHE A 269 -16.26 -7.02 20.80
C PHE A 269 -16.15 -8.11 19.73
N GLY A 270 -14.98 -8.30 19.18
CA GLY A 270 -14.72 -9.37 18.21
C GLY A 270 -13.52 -10.20 18.63
N ILE A 271 -13.64 -11.50 18.46
CA ILE A 271 -12.56 -12.45 18.67
C ILE A 271 -12.50 -13.41 17.48
N GLY A 272 -11.30 -13.77 17.06
CA GLY A 272 -11.11 -14.66 15.95
C GLY A 272 -9.66 -14.84 15.58
N GLY A 273 -9.42 -15.10 14.31
CA GLY A 273 -8.09 -15.28 13.79
C GLY A 273 -7.98 -14.84 12.33
N TYR A 274 -6.82 -15.05 11.80
CA TYR A 274 -6.51 -14.80 10.40
C TYR A 274 -5.51 -15.83 9.90
N ALA A 275 -5.57 -16.06 8.61
CA ALA A 275 -4.57 -16.85 7.90
C ALA A 275 -4.28 -16.19 6.55
N GLY A 276 -3.08 -16.34 6.04
CA GLY A 276 -2.67 -15.73 4.79
C GLY A 276 -1.29 -16.13 4.32
N VAL A 277 -0.81 -15.39 3.34
CA VAL A 277 0.47 -15.64 2.69
C VAL A 277 1.34 -14.39 2.71
N ASN A 278 2.65 -14.58 2.86
CA ASN A 278 3.61 -13.50 2.66
C ASN A 278 3.74 -13.20 1.16
N VAL A 279 3.52 -11.96 0.79
CA VAL A 279 3.59 -11.50 -0.60
C VAL A 279 4.94 -10.86 -0.90
N LYS A 280 5.54 -10.22 0.11
CA LYS A 280 6.77 -9.45 -0.08
C LYS A 280 7.47 -9.16 1.22
N SER A 281 8.79 -9.38 1.23
CA SER A 281 9.68 -8.93 2.29
C SER A 281 10.75 -8.01 1.73
N LYS A 282 11.15 -7.01 2.51
CA LYS A 282 12.22 -6.09 2.14
C LYS A 282 12.83 -5.42 3.35
N GLN A 283 14.09 -5.10 3.24
CA GLN A 283 14.82 -4.25 4.17
C GLN A 283 15.10 -2.88 3.54
N ILE A 284 14.97 -1.83 4.32
CA ILE A 284 15.23 -0.45 3.92
C ILE A 284 16.23 0.12 4.92
N ILE A 285 17.38 0.54 4.45
CA ILE A 285 18.44 1.13 5.26
C ILE A 285 18.66 2.56 4.79
N LYS A 286 18.84 3.48 5.73
CA LYS A 286 19.26 4.85 5.45
C LYS A 286 20.47 5.16 6.30
N TYR A 287 21.50 5.68 5.67
CA TYR A 287 22.74 6.09 6.34
C TYR A 287 23.34 7.31 5.65
N GLU A 288 24.20 8.00 6.36
CA GLU A 288 25.01 9.09 5.83
C GLU A 288 26.48 8.66 5.84
N LEU A 289 27.14 8.76 4.71
CA LEU A 289 28.56 8.47 4.53
C LEU A 289 29.21 9.64 3.80
N ASP A 290 30.25 10.19 4.37
CA ASP A 290 31.02 11.33 3.82
C ASP A 290 30.14 12.54 3.44
N GLY A 291 29.08 12.80 4.21
CA GLY A 291 28.13 13.89 3.97
C GLY A 291 27.07 13.57 2.91
N TYR A 292 27.07 12.36 2.35
CA TYR A 292 26.06 11.91 1.37
C TYR A 292 25.02 11.01 2.03
N LYS A 293 23.74 11.37 1.85
CA LYS A 293 22.62 10.55 2.31
C LYS A 293 22.32 9.44 1.32
N SER A 294 22.44 8.21 1.78
CA SER A 294 22.18 7.01 1.00
C SER A 294 20.94 6.29 1.51
N ARG A 295 20.19 5.71 0.58
CA ARG A 295 19.07 4.85 0.87
C ARG A 295 19.19 3.56 0.06
N GLU A 296 19.31 2.46 0.77
CA GLU A 296 19.39 1.13 0.19
C GLU A 296 18.08 0.37 0.45
N VAL A 297 17.63 -0.39 -0.55
CA VAL A 297 16.42 -1.22 -0.47
C VAL A 297 16.74 -2.60 -0.99
N THR A 298 16.91 -3.53 -0.07
CA THR A 298 17.13 -4.95 -0.38
C THR A 298 15.78 -5.67 -0.35
N LYS A 299 15.45 -6.34 -1.44
CA LYS A 299 14.23 -7.16 -1.58
C LYS A 299 14.65 -8.61 -1.67
N GLY A 300 14.05 -9.44 -0.86
CA GLY A 300 14.34 -10.88 -0.83
C GLY A 300 13.34 -11.62 0.04
N ASN A 301 13.49 -12.91 0.12
CA ASN A 301 12.66 -13.72 1.01
C ASN A 301 13.08 -13.55 2.47
N PHE A 302 14.37 -13.37 2.77
CA PHE A 302 14.91 -13.28 4.13
C PHE A 302 14.45 -14.45 5.03
N ASN A 303 14.29 -15.64 4.46
CA ASN A 303 13.77 -16.83 5.17
C ASN A 303 12.45 -16.58 5.94
N VAL A 304 11.66 -15.60 5.52
CA VAL A 304 10.34 -15.32 6.09
C VAL A 304 9.40 -16.48 5.74
N ASN A 305 8.57 -16.87 6.70
CA ASN A 305 7.55 -17.88 6.47
C ASN A 305 6.59 -17.46 5.37
N ASP A 306 6.32 -18.37 4.43
CA ASP A 306 5.41 -18.13 3.31
C ASP A 306 3.96 -17.97 3.78
N PHE A 307 3.60 -18.66 4.86
CA PHE A 307 2.29 -18.59 5.49
C PHE A 307 2.36 -17.81 6.79
N VAL A 308 1.31 -17.06 7.07
CA VAL A 308 1.07 -16.40 8.35
C VAL A 308 -0.31 -16.78 8.84
N TYR A 309 -0.40 -17.16 10.11
CA TYR A 309 -1.68 -17.37 10.78
C TYR A 309 -1.58 -16.93 12.23
N GLY A 310 -2.69 -16.47 12.77
CA GLY A 310 -2.69 -15.91 14.12
C GLY A 310 -4.08 -15.70 14.67
N VAL A 311 -4.10 -15.23 15.89
CA VAL A 311 -5.31 -14.83 16.60
C VAL A 311 -5.41 -13.31 16.71
N SER A 312 -6.63 -12.82 16.76
CA SER A 312 -6.85 -11.39 16.93
C SER A 312 -8.16 -11.12 17.67
N ALA A 313 -8.16 -10.02 18.41
CA ALA A 313 -9.35 -9.55 19.11
C ALA A 313 -9.43 -8.02 19.01
N TYR A 314 -10.64 -7.50 19.04
CA TYR A 314 -10.88 -6.07 19.10
C TYR A 314 -12.06 -5.75 20.03
N PHE A 315 -11.96 -4.61 20.68
CA PHE A 315 -13.03 -4.04 21.49
C PHE A 315 -13.18 -2.56 21.17
N GLY A 316 -14.40 -2.11 20.95
CA GLY A 316 -14.61 -0.73 20.54
C GLY A 316 -16.02 -0.22 20.66
N TYR A 317 -16.16 1.04 20.27
CA TYR A 317 -17.42 1.75 20.21
C TYR A 317 -17.65 2.30 18.81
N SER A 318 -18.84 2.09 18.27
CA SER A 318 -19.17 2.50 16.90
C SER A 318 -18.18 1.92 15.90
N GLU A 319 -17.60 2.72 15.04
CA GLU A 319 -16.67 2.33 13.98
C GLU A 319 -15.23 2.13 14.46
N THR A 320 -14.89 2.58 15.68
CA THR A 320 -13.51 2.58 16.19
C THR A 320 -13.31 1.51 17.25
N SER A 321 -12.19 0.78 17.18
CA SER A 321 -11.85 -0.29 18.12
C SER A 321 -10.36 -0.30 18.47
N LEU A 322 -10.04 -0.68 19.69
CA LEU A 322 -8.70 -1.16 20.04
C LEU A 322 -8.53 -2.55 19.44
N TYR A 323 -7.40 -2.83 18.81
CA TYR A 323 -7.15 -4.05 18.07
C TYR A 323 -5.82 -4.67 18.46
N ILE A 324 -5.84 -5.95 18.82
CA ILE A 324 -4.66 -6.75 19.13
C ILE A 324 -4.57 -7.96 18.21
N LYS A 325 -3.36 -8.28 17.77
CA LYS A 325 -3.05 -9.46 16.94
C LYS A 325 -1.81 -10.16 17.47
N TYR A 326 -1.79 -11.47 17.31
CA TYR A 326 -0.62 -12.30 17.61
C TYR A 326 -0.48 -13.40 16.57
N ASP A 327 0.67 -13.43 15.89
CA ASP A 327 1.01 -14.48 14.95
C ASP A 327 1.36 -15.76 15.74
N LEU A 328 0.72 -16.89 15.42
CA LEU A 328 0.95 -18.18 16.08
C LEU A 328 2.14 -18.91 15.51
N ASN A 329 2.54 -18.59 14.28
CA ASN A 329 3.76 -19.11 13.68
C ASN A 329 4.89 -18.08 13.74
N PRO A 330 6.14 -18.52 13.81
CA PRO A 330 7.27 -17.61 13.79
C PRO A 330 7.38 -16.86 12.46
N MET A 331 7.98 -15.68 12.50
CA MET A 331 8.17 -14.85 11.31
C MET A 331 9.18 -15.45 10.35
N PHE A 332 10.26 -16.04 10.86
CA PHE A 332 11.34 -16.63 10.08
C PHE A 332 11.28 -18.15 10.13
N LYS A 333 11.69 -18.79 9.02
CA LYS A 333 11.92 -20.23 8.93
C LYS A 333 13.27 -20.56 9.58
N ASP A 334 13.36 -21.73 10.17
CA ASP A 334 14.61 -22.37 10.58
C ASP A 334 15.54 -21.55 11.49
N ASN A 335 15.08 -20.43 12.05
CA ASN A 335 15.82 -19.70 13.06
C ASN A 335 15.88 -20.50 14.36
N ALA A 336 17.01 -20.41 15.07
CA ALA A 336 17.22 -21.13 16.33
C ALA A 336 16.25 -20.70 17.44
N ILE A 337 15.74 -19.46 17.36
CA ILE A 337 14.79 -18.88 18.31
C ILE A 337 13.56 -18.42 17.52
N ASP A 338 12.40 -18.88 17.95
CA ASP A 338 11.13 -18.49 17.37
C ASP A 338 10.78 -17.03 17.72
N GLN A 339 10.43 -16.26 16.70
CA GLN A 339 10.03 -14.86 16.83
C GLN A 339 8.63 -14.65 16.25
N ASN A 340 7.65 -14.46 17.13
CA ASN A 340 6.26 -14.28 16.76
C ASN A 340 5.87 -12.81 16.77
N ASN A 341 5.17 -12.35 15.74
CA ASN A 341 4.76 -10.95 15.67
C ASN A 341 3.55 -10.67 16.55
N ILE A 342 3.62 -9.59 17.34
CA ILE A 342 2.52 -9.05 18.12
C ILE A 342 2.22 -7.62 17.66
N SER A 343 0.94 -7.26 17.56
CA SER A 343 0.53 -5.93 17.13
C SER A 343 -0.57 -5.39 18.04
N LEU A 344 -0.49 -4.11 18.36
CA LEU A 344 -1.51 -3.38 19.11
C LEU A 344 -1.79 -2.04 18.46
N GLY A 345 -3.05 -1.73 18.19
CA GLY A 345 -3.39 -0.48 17.51
C GLY A 345 -4.87 -0.16 17.53
N ILE A 346 -5.25 0.77 16.66
CA ILE A 346 -6.61 1.21 16.45
C ILE A 346 -7.10 0.68 15.11
N ARG A 347 -8.32 0.18 15.10
CA ARG A 347 -9.03 -0.33 13.93
C ARG A 347 -10.29 0.49 13.70
N PHE A 348 -10.53 0.82 12.45
CA PHE A 348 -11.72 1.48 11.92
C PHE A 348 -12.45 0.54 10.98
N ASP A 349 -13.74 0.35 11.20
CA ASP A 349 -14.63 -0.43 10.35
C ASP A 349 -15.66 0.54 9.76
N LEU A 350 -15.36 1.06 8.56
CA LEU A 350 -16.17 2.07 7.88
C LEU A 350 -17.23 1.41 7.01
N ASN A 351 -18.50 1.77 7.24
CA ASN A 351 -19.68 1.21 6.58
C ASN A 351 -20.25 2.14 5.51
#